data_9902e82c27f5a9916b3fa6bf66d01c82
#
_entry.id   9902e82c27f5a9916b3fa6bf66d01c82
#
_cell.length_a   1.000
_cell.length_b   1.000
_cell.length_c   1.000
_cell.angle_alpha   90.00
_cell.angle_beta   90.00
_cell.angle_gamma   90.00
#
_symmetry.space_group_name_H-M   'P 1'
#
loop_
_entity.id
_entity.type
_entity.pdbx_description
1 polymer ?
#
loop_
_entity_poly.entity_id
_entity_poly.type
_entity_poly.pdbx_seq_one_letter_code
_entity_poly.pdbx_strand_id
1 'polypeptide(L)'
;MKSIGLCLSILLVAFILRAEEPLVVPLWTNGAPGFENLRDEPEVIGNGRVQHVNNPSLTIFFPTRDKANGAAVLVCPGGGFSQLSFNSEGIEPARYFTNLGVAAFILKYRLPREKNSPYSLQVQPRQDGQRAIRLIRSRAEEWNLDTNRIGIIGFSAGCEVESFVVYSPPAGDPGAADAIDRQDAMANFQMVLYPGPLGIPARIPAEVPPAFIVIANDDTSHMGAVLSEVNGYHQVGGSMEVHIYARGGHGFGLGTHSKFASVKDWPQRMTDWLDENHILRPAPPAKAK
;
A
#
# COMPACT_ATOMS: atom_id res chain seq x y z
N MET A 1 12.10 -13.08 73.47
CA MET A 1 11.55 -13.55 72.17
C MET A 1 11.71 -12.36 71.19
N LYS A 2 12.65 -12.45 70.25
CA LYS A 2 12.89 -11.39 69.24
C LYS A 2 12.26 -11.83 67.94
N SER A 3 11.26 -11.10 67.46
CA SER A 3 10.59 -11.34 66.16
C SER A 3 11.50 -10.78 65.03
N ILE A 4 11.91 -11.65 64.12
CA ILE A 4 12.64 -11.27 62.90
C ILE A 4 11.57 -11.05 61.82
N GLY A 5 11.40 -9.78 61.45
CA GLY A 5 10.54 -9.42 60.31
C GLY A 5 11.28 -9.67 59.00
N LEU A 6 10.76 -10.57 58.15
CA LEU A 6 11.25 -10.87 56.82
C LEU A 6 10.67 -9.85 55.84
N CYS A 7 11.47 -8.88 55.39
CA CYS A 7 11.08 -7.97 54.28
C CYS A 7 11.25 -8.71 52.94
N LEU A 8 10.13 -9.05 52.32
CA LEU A 8 10.10 -9.61 50.96
C LEU A 8 10.13 -8.46 49.95
N SER A 9 11.29 -8.20 49.35
CA SER A 9 11.42 -7.23 48.26
C SER A 9 10.95 -7.85 46.96
N ILE A 10 9.77 -7.43 46.49
CA ILE A 10 9.25 -7.80 45.17
C ILE A 10 9.98 -7.00 44.11
N LEU A 11 10.84 -7.67 43.34
CA LEU A 11 11.50 -7.09 42.19
C LEU A 11 10.51 -7.04 41.02
N LEU A 12 9.98 -5.85 40.72
CA LEU A 12 9.12 -5.63 39.54
C LEU A 12 10.01 -5.58 38.29
N VAL A 13 10.11 -6.68 37.54
CA VAL A 13 10.76 -6.71 36.25
C VAL A 13 9.81 -6.07 35.23
N ALA A 14 10.05 -4.80 34.92
CA ALA A 14 9.35 -4.14 33.83
C ALA A 14 9.83 -4.74 32.50
N PHE A 15 9.01 -5.58 31.87
CA PHE A 15 9.21 -5.96 30.47
C PHE A 15 8.97 -4.71 29.60
N ILE A 16 10.05 -4.07 29.14
CA ILE A 16 9.99 -3.07 28.09
C ILE A 16 9.66 -3.85 26.81
N LEU A 17 8.41 -3.81 26.38
CA LEU A 17 8.01 -4.22 25.04
C LEU A 17 8.71 -3.29 24.05
N ARG A 18 9.87 -3.71 23.57
CA ARG A 18 10.51 -3.08 22.42
C ARG A 18 9.64 -3.40 21.21
N ALA A 19 9.06 -2.38 20.61
CA ALA A 19 8.40 -2.54 19.31
C ALA A 19 9.45 -3.14 18.36
N GLU A 20 9.18 -4.30 17.80
CA GLU A 20 10.06 -4.88 16.77
C GLU A 20 10.16 -3.89 15.61
N GLU A 21 11.39 -3.66 15.15
CA GLU A 21 11.63 -2.87 13.93
C GLU A 21 10.91 -3.55 12.77
N PRO A 22 10.23 -2.78 11.89
CA PRO A 22 9.52 -3.37 10.77
C PRO A 22 10.46 -4.20 9.89
N LEU A 23 10.01 -5.36 9.45
CA LEU A 23 10.74 -6.19 8.52
C LEU A 23 10.87 -5.47 7.16
N VAL A 24 12.09 -5.34 6.64
CA VAL A 24 12.36 -4.78 5.31
C VAL A 24 12.86 -5.87 4.38
N VAL A 25 12.17 -6.04 3.24
CA VAL A 25 12.50 -7.05 2.23
C VAL A 25 12.75 -6.37 0.89
N PRO A 26 13.96 -6.49 0.30
CA PRO A 26 14.22 -5.94 -1.03
C PRO A 26 13.42 -6.69 -2.10
N LEU A 27 12.99 -5.98 -3.14
CA LEU A 27 12.25 -6.59 -4.25
C LEU A 27 13.13 -7.54 -5.08
N TRP A 28 14.41 -7.23 -5.15
CA TRP A 28 15.43 -8.07 -5.83
C TRP A 28 16.63 -8.26 -4.93
N THR A 29 17.03 -9.48 -4.72
CA THR A 29 18.15 -9.84 -3.83
C THR A 29 19.49 -9.23 -4.27
N ASN A 30 19.70 -9.13 -5.60
CA ASN A 30 20.95 -8.66 -6.18
C ASN A 30 20.91 -7.22 -6.69
N GLY A 31 19.85 -6.46 -6.31
CA GLY A 31 19.58 -5.12 -6.84
C GLY A 31 18.59 -5.13 -7.99
N ALA A 32 18.02 -3.95 -8.29
CA ALA A 32 16.98 -3.79 -9.32
C ALA A 32 17.57 -4.02 -10.72
N PRO A 33 16.86 -4.73 -11.62
CA PRO A 33 17.36 -5.07 -12.96
C PRO A 33 17.83 -3.85 -13.76
N GLY A 34 19.06 -3.92 -14.25
CA GLY A 34 19.75 -2.87 -15.00
C GLY A 34 20.36 -1.75 -14.14
N PHE A 35 20.22 -1.84 -12.81
CA PHE A 35 20.73 -0.88 -11.84
C PHE A 35 21.34 -1.58 -10.60
N GLU A 36 21.83 -2.79 -10.76
CA GLU A 36 22.38 -3.63 -9.69
C GLU A 36 23.57 -2.97 -8.99
N ASN A 37 24.32 -2.15 -9.73
CA ASN A 37 25.43 -1.37 -9.22
C ASN A 37 25.03 -0.24 -8.26
N LEU A 38 23.76 0.15 -8.23
CA LEU A 38 23.23 1.18 -7.33
C LEU A 38 22.62 0.60 -6.05
N ARG A 39 22.57 -0.72 -5.90
CA ARG A 39 21.92 -1.42 -4.78
C ARG A 39 22.35 -0.93 -3.40
N ASP A 40 23.64 -0.65 -3.24
CA ASP A 40 24.23 -0.30 -1.96
C ASP A 40 24.35 1.23 -1.73
N GLU A 41 23.82 2.03 -2.67
CA GLU A 41 23.75 3.48 -2.51
C GLU A 41 22.74 3.84 -1.40
N PRO A 42 23.12 4.72 -0.45
CA PRO A 42 22.28 5.01 0.71
C PRO A 42 21.03 5.82 0.36
N GLU A 43 19.89 5.44 0.96
CA GLU A 43 18.69 6.27 0.97
C GLU A 43 18.90 7.53 1.84
N VAL A 44 18.22 8.62 1.48
CA VAL A 44 18.12 9.81 2.31
C VAL A 44 16.78 9.78 3.05
N ILE A 45 16.85 9.63 4.38
CA ILE A 45 15.69 9.55 5.26
C ILE A 45 15.66 10.77 6.15
N GLY A 46 14.57 11.53 6.11
CA GLY A 46 14.40 12.70 6.96
C GLY A 46 13.00 13.30 6.88
N ASN A 47 12.53 13.91 7.96
CA ASN A 47 11.23 14.59 8.03
C ASN A 47 10.05 13.73 7.57
N GLY A 48 10.07 12.42 7.84
CA GLY A 48 9.03 11.47 7.45
C GLY A 48 9.01 11.14 5.95
N ARG A 49 10.10 11.43 5.23
CA ARG A 49 10.26 11.21 3.80
C ARG A 49 11.45 10.30 3.50
N VAL A 50 11.40 9.63 2.35
CA VAL A 50 12.51 8.83 1.82
C VAL A 50 12.82 9.30 0.40
N GLN A 51 14.10 9.42 0.10
CA GLN A 51 14.65 9.78 -1.22
C GLN A 51 15.81 8.84 -1.55
N HIS A 52 16.32 8.89 -2.77
CA HIS A 52 17.42 8.06 -3.29
C HIS A 52 17.12 6.57 -3.15
N VAL A 53 15.90 6.18 -3.56
CA VAL A 53 15.50 4.76 -3.56
C VAL A 53 16.14 4.06 -4.76
N ASN A 54 17.28 3.42 -4.53
CA ASN A 54 18.01 2.66 -5.55
C ASN A 54 17.83 1.14 -5.38
N ASN A 55 17.48 0.69 -4.17
CA ASN A 55 17.14 -0.69 -3.86
C ASN A 55 15.68 -0.79 -3.41
N PRO A 56 14.71 -0.85 -4.36
CA PRO A 56 13.30 -0.87 -4.00
C PRO A 56 12.96 -2.05 -3.11
N SER A 57 12.11 -1.79 -2.11
CA SER A 57 11.84 -2.73 -1.02
C SER A 57 10.43 -2.60 -0.45
N LEU A 58 10.00 -3.62 0.28
CA LEU A 58 8.80 -3.61 1.11
C LEU A 58 9.19 -3.42 2.57
N THR A 59 8.60 -2.43 3.24
CA THR A 59 8.59 -2.33 4.69
C THR A 59 7.28 -2.93 5.19
N ILE A 60 7.35 -3.99 6.01
CA ILE A 60 6.23 -4.87 6.30
C ILE A 60 5.72 -4.63 7.70
N PHE A 61 4.41 -4.49 7.83
CA PHE A 61 3.67 -4.39 9.07
C PHE A 61 2.66 -5.53 9.15
N PHE A 62 2.81 -6.43 10.11
CA PHE A 62 1.84 -7.47 10.37
C PHE A 62 0.88 -7.06 11.50
N PRO A 63 -0.41 -7.41 11.39
CA PRO A 63 -1.33 -7.33 12.52
C PRO A 63 -0.92 -8.32 13.61
N THR A 64 -1.38 -8.10 14.84
CA THR A 64 -1.24 -9.12 15.89
C THR A 64 -1.95 -10.41 15.49
N ARG A 65 -1.47 -11.56 15.96
CA ARG A 65 -1.98 -12.87 15.55
C ARG A 65 -3.48 -13.05 15.78
N ASP A 66 -3.99 -12.46 16.86
CA ASP A 66 -5.40 -12.50 17.23
C ASP A 66 -6.30 -11.66 16.33
N LYS A 67 -5.74 -10.67 15.62
CA LYS A 67 -6.45 -9.81 14.67
C LYS A 67 -6.27 -10.24 13.21
N ALA A 68 -5.18 -10.93 12.89
CA ALA A 68 -4.83 -11.27 11.52
C ALA A 68 -5.99 -11.99 10.81
N ASN A 69 -6.47 -11.40 9.71
CA ASN A 69 -7.61 -11.92 8.95
C ASN A 69 -7.21 -12.55 7.59
N GLY A 70 -5.91 -12.54 7.26
CA GLY A 70 -5.35 -13.08 6.02
C GLY A 70 -5.37 -12.11 4.83
N ALA A 71 -6.06 -10.97 4.91
CA ALA A 71 -5.99 -9.95 3.86
C ALA A 71 -4.66 -9.18 3.90
N ALA A 72 -4.26 -8.65 2.74
CA ALA A 72 -3.04 -7.88 2.58
C ALA A 72 -3.26 -6.64 1.71
N VAL A 73 -2.46 -5.60 1.93
CA VAL A 73 -2.48 -4.38 1.11
C VAL A 73 -1.06 -3.90 0.81
N LEU A 74 -0.78 -3.64 -0.47
CA LEU A 74 0.39 -2.89 -0.91
C LEU A 74 0.10 -1.40 -0.77
N VAL A 75 0.91 -0.69 0.02
CA VAL A 75 0.77 0.75 0.25
C VAL A 75 1.81 1.48 -0.60
N CYS A 76 1.35 2.33 -1.52
CA CYS A 76 2.16 3.14 -2.42
C CYS A 76 2.11 4.60 -1.99
N PRO A 77 3.10 5.12 -1.23
CA PRO A 77 3.14 6.52 -0.82
C PRO A 77 3.28 7.47 -2.01
N GLY A 78 2.73 8.68 -1.90
CA GLY A 78 2.96 9.75 -2.86
C GLY A 78 4.29 10.48 -2.65
N GLY A 79 4.41 11.66 -3.25
CA GLY A 79 5.61 12.52 -3.17
C GLY A 79 6.14 12.93 -4.55
N GLY A 80 5.28 12.86 -5.59
CA GLY A 80 5.54 13.39 -6.92
C GLY A 80 6.66 12.69 -7.69
N PHE A 81 7.03 11.46 -7.31
CA PHE A 81 8.19 10.74 -7.83
C PHE A 81 9.55 11.39 -7.56
N SER A 82 9.62 12.40 -6.70
CA SER A 82 10.87 13.04 -6.25
C SER A 82 11.24 12.68 -4.81
N GLN A 83 10.32 12.06 -4.09
CA GLN A 83 10.44 11.54 -2.73
C GLN A 83 9.26 10.61 -2.44
N LEU A 84 9.31 9.90 -1.32
CA LEU A 84 8.15 9.20 -0.76
C LEU A 84 7.69 9.94 0.51
N SER A 85 6.40 10.25 0.61
CA SER A 85 5.73 10.73 1.84
C SER A 85 5.57 9.57 2.83
N PHE A 86 6.72 9.00 3.25
CA PHE A 86 6.80 7.67 3.84
C PHE A 86 6.07 7.55 5.19
N ASN A 87 6.05 8.62 5.98
CA ASN A 87 5.34 8.61 7.26
C ASN A 87 3.83 8.74 7.07
N SER A 88 3.37 9.82 6.45
CA SER A 88 1.94 10.17 6.36
C SER A 88 1.14 9.32 5.38
N GLU A 89 1.79 8.78 4.34
CA GLU A 89 1.15 8.00 3.28
C GLU A 89 1.70 6.55 3.19
N GLY A 90 2.58 6.20 4.13
CA GLY A 90 3.15 4.85 4.29
C GLY A 90 2.86 4.29 5.68
N ILE A 91 3.60 4.74 6.71
CA ILE A 91 3.54 4.19 8.06
C ILE A 91 2.17 4.39 8.71
N GLU A 92 1.57 5.58 8.61
CA GLU A 92 0.25 5.83 9.19
C GLU A 92 -0.84 4.93 8.57
N PRO A 93 -0.99 4.81 7.22
CA PRO A 93 -1.88 3.84 6.62
C PRO A 93 -1.57 2.40 6.99
N ALA A 94 -0.30 1.99 7.02
CA ALA A 94 0.07 0.63 7.39
C ALA A 94 -0.40 0.27 8.81
N ARG A 95 -0.24 1.19 9.76
CA ARG A 95 -0.77 1.03 11.13
C ARG A 95 -2.29 0.99 11.17
N TYR A 96 -2.96 1.77 10.33
CA TYR A 96 -4.41 1.73 10.22
C TYR A 96 -4.88 0.35 9.76
N PHE A 97 -4.31 -0.20 8.69
CA PHE A 97 -4.64 -1.52 8.16
C PHE A 97 -4.34 -2.64 9.15
N THR A 98 -3.20 -2.60 9.86
CA THR A 98 -2.87 -3.63 10.85
C THR A 98 -3.83 -3.62 12.04
N ASN A 99 -4.40 -2.47 12.41
CA ASN A 99 -5.47 -2.40 13.41
C ASN A 99 -6.77 -3.07 12.94
N LEU A 100 -7.03 -3.11 11.62
CA LEU A 100 -8.14 -3.83 10.98
C LEU A 100 -7.84 -5.32 10.74
N GLY A 101 -6.66 -5.81 11.12
CA GLY A 101 -6.25 -7.19 10.91
C GLY A 101 -5.67 -7.48 9.53
N VAL A 102 -5.41 -6.46 8.71
CA VAL A 102 -4.84 -6.56 7.36
C VAL A 102 -3.33 -6.38 7.40
N ALA A 103 -2.56 -7.26 6.78
CA ALA A 103 -1.12 -7.09 6.63
C ALA A 103 -0.82 -5.95 5.63
N ALA A 104 0.10 -5.05 5.98
CA ALA A 104 0.42 -3.89 5.16
C ALA A 104 1.89 -3.90 4.72
N PHE A 105 2.11 -3.65 3.44
CA PHE A 105 3.40 -3.70 2.76
C PHE A 105 3.67 -2.34 2.13
N ILE A 106 4.50 -1.50 2.74
CA ILE A 106 4.83 -0.18 2.22
C ILE A 106 5.91 -0.33 1.16
N LEU A 107 5.60 0.11 -0.05
CA LEU A 107 6.54 0.08 -1.16
C LEU A 107 7.44 1.31 -1.16
N LYS A 108 8.74 1.08 -1.08
CA LYS A 108 9.73 2.04 -1.52
C LYS A 108 10.03 1.76 -2.99
N TYR A 109 9.55 2.61 -3.87
CA TYR A 109 9.74 2.49 -5.32
C TYR A 109 10.73 3.54 -5.83
N ARG A 110 11.40 3.27 -6.95
CA ARG A 110 12.39 4.15 -7.58
C ARG A 110 11.76 5.46 -8.04
N LEU A 111 12.51 6.56 -7.90
CA LEU A 111 12.03 7.94 -7.96
C LEU A 111 12.55 8.66 -9.23
N PRO A 112 11.84 8.59 -10.36
CA PRO A 112 12.33 9.14 -11.65
C PRO A 112 12.35 10.66 -11.73
N ARG A 113 11.71 11.41 -10.83
CA ARG A 113 11.73 12.87 -10.80
C ARG A 113 12.73 13.46 -9.78
N GLU A 114 13.54 12.63 -9.15
CA GLU A 114 14.67 13.12 -8.39
C GLU A 114 15.70 13.80 -9.31
N LYS A 115 16.44 14.74 -8.73
CA LYS A 115 17.53 15.39 -9.47
C LYS A 115 18.57 14.33 -9.87
N ASN A 116 18.89 14.28 -11.15
CA ASN A 116 19.83 13.34 -11.76
C ASN A 116 19.40 11.87 -11.68
N SER A 117 18.14 11.59 -11.44
CA SER A 117 17.62 10.22 -11.46
C SER A 117 17.87 9.53 -12.81
N PRO A 118 18.38 8.29 -12.83
CA PRO A 118 18.56 7.53 -14.06
C PRO A 118 17.27 6.81 -14.50
N TYR A 119 16.18 6.95 -13.75
CA TYR A 119 14.96 6.18 -13.91
C TYR A 119 13.98 6.83 -14.88
N SER A 120 13.22 5.99 -15.59
CA SER A 120 12.14 6.41 -16.49
C SER A 120 10.80 6.38 -15.74
N LEU A 121 9.99 7.42 -15.91
CA LEU A 121 8.75 7.64 -15.20
C LEU A 121 7.72 6.49 -15.36
N GLN A 122 7.68 5.85 -16.52
CA GLN A 122 6.72 4.79 -16.82
C GLN A 122 7.29 3.37 -16.72
N VAL A 123 8.60 3.23 -16.45
CA VAL A 123 9.26 1.92 -16.46
C VAL A 123 9.54 1.44 -15.04
N GLN A 124 10.42 2.13 -14.31
CA GLN A 124 10.89 1.63 -13.02
C GLN A 124 9.79 1.60 -11.95
N PRO A 125 8.95 2.63 -11.76
CA PRO A 125 7.85 2.55 -10.79
C PRO A 125 6.85 1.43 -11.11
N ARG A 126 6.57 1.18 -12.42
CA ARG A 126 5.74 0.05 -12.85
C ARG A 126 6.38 -1.29 -12.49
N GLN A 127 7.67 -1.48 -12.80
CA GLN A 127 8.39 -2.70 -12.46
C GLN A 127 8.37 -2.96 -10.94
N ASP A 128 8.59 -1.92 -10.14
CA ASP A 128 8.64 -2.01 -8.69
C ASP A 128 7.27 -2.39 -8.12
N GLY A 129 6.19 -1.74 -8.57
CA GLY A 129 4.83 -2.05 -8.12
C GLY A 129 4.39 -3.47 -8.50
N GLN A 130 4.63 -3.88 -9.74
CA GLN A 130 4.30 -5.23 -10.21
C GLN A 130 5.13 -6.30 -9.49
N ARG A 131 6.42 -6.07 -9.27
CA ARG A 131 7.29 -6.98 -8.52
C ARG A 131 6.87 -7.08 -7.06
N ALA A 132 6.41 -5.99 -6.45
CA ALA A 132 5.92 -5.97 -5.07
C ALA A 132 4.70 -6.89 -4.88
N ILE A 133 3.69 -6.82 -5.75
CA ILE A 133 2.53 -7.73 -5.69
C ILE A 133 2.96 -9.18 -5.87
N ARG A 134 3.82 -9.47 -6.86
CA ARG A 134 4.36 -10.81 -7.08
C ARG A 134 5.11 -11.35 -5.87
N LEU A 135 5.92 -10.52 -5.21
CA LEU A 135 6.64 -10.89 -3.99
C LEU A 135 5.67 -11.24 -2.86
N ILE A 136 4.62 -10.43 -2.65
CA ILE A 136 3.60 -10.71 -1.63
C ILE A 136 2.90 -12.04 -1.93
N ARG A 137 2.51 -12.29 -3.18
CA ARG A 137 1.88 -13.56 -3.60
C ARG A 137 2.80 -14.75 -3.43
N SER A 138 4.08 -14.62 -3.79
CA SER A 138 5.05 -15.73 -3.69
C SER A 138 5.33 -16.16 -2.25
N ARG A 139 5.09 -15.28 -1.28
CA ARG A 139 5.29 -15.54 0.15
C ARG A 139 3.98 -15.60 0.95
N ALA A 140 2.85 -15.71 0.26
CA ALA A 140 1.54 -15.71 0.91
C ALA A 140 1.37 -16.83 1.93
N GLU A 141 1.85 -18.04 1.64
CA GLU A 141 1.83 -19.16 2.58
C GLU A 141 2.69 -18.86 3.82
N GLU A 142 3.92 -18.37 3.65
CA GLU A 142 4.83 -18.00 4.74
C GLU A 142 4.21 -16.95 5.66
N TRP A 143 3.48 -15.98 5.07
CA TRP A 143 2.89 -14.86 5.79
C TRP A 143 1.42 -15.07 6.17
N ASN A 144 0.89 -16.28 5.92
CA ASN A 144 -0.49 -16.66 6.18
C ASN A 144 -1.52 -15.70 5.56
N LEU A 145 -1.32 -15.39 4.26
CA LEU A 145 -2.18 -14.50 3.49
C LEU A 145 -3.09 -15.28 2.54
N ASP A 146 -4.28 -14.73 2.30
CA ASP A 146 -5.20 -15.18 1.27
C ASP A 146 -4.91 -14.45 -0.05
N THR A 147 -4.44 -15.17 -1.05
CA THR A 147 -4.08 -14.61 -2.37
C THR A 147 -5.26 -14.00 -3.12
N ASN A 148 -6.51 -14.27 -2.72
CA ASN A 148 -7.71 -13.64 -3.27
C ASN A 148 -8.07 -12.32 -2.58
N ARG A 149 -7.32 -11.91 -1.55
CA ARG A 149 -7.56 -10.68 -0.79
C ARG A 149 -6.29 -9.85 -0.63
N ILE A 150 -5.52 -9.72 -1.73
CA ILE A 150 -4.34 -8.84 -1.83
C ILE A 150 -4.74 -7.61 -2.63
N GLY A 151 -4.81 -6.45 -1.99
CA GLY A 151 -5.15 -5.18 -2.61
C GLY A 151 -3.98 -4.22 -2.70
N ILE A 152 -4.29 -3.04 -3.22
CA ILE A 152 -3.33 -1.93 -3.34
C ILE A 152 -4.00 -0.62 -2.94
N ILE A 153 -3.25 0.25 -2.28
CA ILE A 153 -3.65 1.63 -1.99
C ILE A 153 -2.57 2.59 -2.47
N GLY A 154 -2.96 3.57 -3.25
CA GLY A 154 -2.09 4.63 -3.72
C GLY A 154 -2.48 6.00 -3.16
N PHE A 155 -1.47 6.86 -2.99
CA PHE A 155 -1.61 8.25 -2.60
C PHE A 155 -0.90 9.13 -3.63
N SER A 156 -1.60 10.08 -4.28
CA SER A 156 -0.99 11.01 -5.24
C SER A 156 -0.19 10.27 -6.33
N ALA A 157 1.12 10.50 -6.46
CA ALA A 157 2.00 9.76 -7.36
C ALA A 157 2.04 8.24 -7.08
N GLY A 158 1.73 7.82 -5.86
CA GLY A 158 1.58 6.40 -5.53
C GLY A 158 0.38 5.75 -6.23
N CYS A 159 -0.69 6.50 -6.53
CA CYS A 159 -1.79 6.02 -7.37
C CYS A 159 -1.36 5.79 -8.82
N GLU A 160 -0.36 6.52 -9.30
CA GLU A 160 0.17 6.29 -10.64
C GLU A 160 0.96 4.96 -10.70
N VAL A 161 1.65 4.58 -9.59
CA VAL A 161 2.23 3.23 -9.44
C VAL A 161 1.12 2.18 -9.38
N GLU A 162 0.08 2.43 -8.58
CA GLU A 162 -1.12 1.60 -8.47
C GLU A 162 -1.79 1.38 -9.84
N SER A 163 -2.02 2.43 -10.61
CA SER A 163 -2.60 2.37 -11.96
C SER A 163 -1.79 1.49 -12.91
N PHE A 164 -0.45 1.55 -12.83
CA PHE A 164 0.41 0.66 -13.62
C PHE A 164 0.26 -0.82 -13.23
N VAL A 165 -0.04 -1.11 -11.97
CA VAL A 165 -0.29 -2.47 -11.49
C VAL A 165 -1.68 -2.92 -11.89
N VAL A 166 -2.72 -2.12 -11.61
CA VAL A 166 -4.11 -2.51 -11.74
C VAL A 166 -4.56 -2.62 -13.20
N TYR A 167 -4.21 -1.64 -14.03
CA TYR A 167 -4.73 -1.60 -15.42
C TYR A 167 -3.91 -2.40 -16.44
N SER A 168 -2.76 -2.93 -16.05
CA SER A 168 -1.89 -3.73 -16.91
C SER A 168 -1.12 -4.78 -16.11
N PRO A 169 -1.80 -5.63 -15.30
CA PRO A 169 -1.11 -6.64 -14.50
C PRO A 169 -0.55 -7.71 -15.44
N PRO A 170 0.79 -7.94 -15.44
CA PRO A 170 1.35 -9.03 -16.19
C PRO A 170 0.98 -10.37 -15.53
N ALA A 171 0.65 -11.35 -16.34
CA ALA A 171 0.56 -12.73 -15.90
C ALA A 171 1.92 -13.21 -15.36
N GLY A 172 1.90 -14.23 -14.51
CA GLY A 172 3.11 -14.92 -14.10
C GLY A 172 3.75 -15.66 -15.28
N ASP A 173 5.08 -15.75 -15.29
CA ASP A 173 5.81 -16.59 -16.23
C ASP A 173 6.18 -17.93 -15.54
N PRO A 174 5.50 -19.03 -15.83
CA PRO A 174 5.80 -20.33 -15.22
C PRO A 174 7.22 -20.83 -15.49
N GLY A 175 7.87 -20.33 -16.57
CA GLY A 175 9.24 -20.66 -16.94
C GLY A 175 10.30 -19.77 -16.30
N ALA A 176 9.93 -18.73 -15.57
CA ALA A 176 10.88 -17.83 -14.94
C ALA A 176 11.79 -18.54 -13.95
N ALA A 177 13.09 -18.21 -13.99
CA ALA A 177 14.08 -18.74 -13.04
C ALA A 177 13.77 -18.27 -11.61
N ASP A 178 13.36 -17.01 -11.45
CA ASP A 178 12.93 -16.45 -10.17
C ASP A 178 11.48 -16.87 -9.87
N ALA A 179 11.28 -17.53 -8.73
CA ALA A 179 9.96 -17.97 -8.28
C ALA A 179 8.95 -16.83 -8.10
N ILE A 180 9.42 -15.61 -7.80
CA ILE A 180 8.56 -14.44 -7.66
C ILE A 180 7.94 -14.06 -9.02
N ASP A 181 8.69 -14.17 -10.12
CA ASP A 181 8.19 -13.82 -11.45
C ASP A 181 7.23 -14.88 -12.04
N ARG A 182 7.11 -16.04 -11.38
CA ARG A 182 6.06 -17.03 -11.70
C ARG A 182 4.67 -16.62 -11.22
N GLN A 183 4.56 -15.65 -10.31
CA GLN A 183 3.29 -15.11 -9.81
C GLN A 183 2.77 -14.04 -10.77
N ASP A 184 1.44 -13.89 -10.86
CA ASP A 184 0.83 -12.71 -11.46
C ASP A 184 1.00 -11.46 -10.58
N ALA A 185 0.80 -10.29 -11.17
CA ALA A 185 0.84 -9.01 -10.45
C ALA A 185 -0.57 -8.43 -10.21
N MET A 186 -1.62 -9.27 -10.13
CA MET A 186 -3.00 -8.83 -10.02
C MET A 186 -3.32 -8.37 -8.60
N ALA A 187 -3.89 -7.18 -8.45
CA ALA A 187 -4.54 -6.74 -7.22
C ALA A 187 -6.02 -7.13 -7.23
N ASN A 188 -6.55 -7.62 -6.10
CA ASN A 188 -7.93 -8.06 -5.98
C ASN A 188 -8.91 -6.91 -5.66
N PHE A 189 -8.40 -5.78 -5.14
CA PHE A 189 -9.12 -4.54 -4.87
C PHE A 189 -8.14 -3.36 -4.86
N GLN A 190 -8.66 -2.15 -5.06
CA GLN A 190 -7.84 -0.93 -5.05
C GLN A 190 -8.47 0.21 -4.28
N MET A 191 -7.62 1.09 -3.75
CA MET A 191 -8.02 2.30 -3.04
C MET A 191 -7.17 3.47 -3.54
N VAL A 192 -7.82 4.43 -4.19
CA VAL A 192 -7.19 5.50 -4.98
C VAL A 192 -7.41 6.85 -4.30
N LEU A 193 -6.35 7.49 -3.84
CA LEU A 193 -6.43 8.75 -3.13
C LEU A 193 -5.77 9.89 -3.91
N TYR A 194 -6.59 10.84 -4.35
CA TYR A 194 -6.15 12.04 -5.10
C TYR A 194 -5.09 11.74 -6.18
N PRO A 195 -5.41 10.86 -7.16
CA PRO A 195 -4.46 10.30 -8.11
C PRO A 195 -3.92 11.34 -9.10
N GLY A 196 -2.64 11.20 -9.48
CA GLY A 196 -2.14 11.78 -10.73
C GLY A 196 -2.66 11.00 -11.96
N PRO A 197 -2.47 11.54 -13.18
CA PRO A 197 -3.07 10.99 -14.40
C PRO A 197 -2.31 9.81 -15.02
N LEU A 198 -1.08 9.53 -14.58
CA LEU A 198 -0.26 8.51 -15.23
C LEU A 198 -0.76 7.08 -14.91
N GLY A 199 -0.67 6.22 -15.90
CA GLY A 199 -1.07 4.82 -15.77
C GLY A 199 -2.57 4.57 -15.99
N ILE A 200 -3.43 5.58 -15.88
CA ILE A 200 -4.84 5.46 -16.20
C ILE A 200 -4.97 5.36 -17.74
N PRO A 201 -5.47 4.25 -18.29
CA PRO A 201 -5.59 4.09 -19.74
C PRO A 201 -6.75 4.91 -20.28
N ALA A 202 -6.70 5.29 -21.55
CA ALA A 202 -7.82 5.97 -22.23
C ALA A 202 -9.12 5.14 -22.20
N ARG A 203 -9.01 3.83 -22.10
CA ARG A 203 -10.12 2.90 -21.91
C ARG A 203 -9.77 1.91 -20.81
N ILE A 204 -10.49 1.94 -19.72
CA ILE A 204 -10.36 0.99 -18.63
C ILE A 204 -10.73 -0.43 -19.10
N PRO A 205 -9.96 -1.47 -18.75
CA PRO A 205 -10.28 -2.86 -19.05
C PRO A 205 -11.65 -3.28 -18.49
N ALA A 206 -12.32 -4.24 -19.12
CA ALA A 206 -13.61 -4.74 -18.62
C ALA A 206 -13.47 -5.50 -17.30
N GLU A 207 -12.33 -6.15 -17.10
CA GLU A 207 -12.03 -6.88 -15.86
C GLU A 207 -11.12 -5.99 -14.98
N VAL A 208 -11.74 -5.21 -14.11
CA VAL A 208 -11.06 -4.37 -13.13
C VAL A 208 -11.47 -4.76 -11.71
N PRO A 209 -10.56 -4.67 -10.73
CA PRO A 209 -10.92 -4.93 -9.35
C PRO A 209 -11.87 -3.86 -8.81
N PRO A 210 -12.67 -4.16 -7.78
CA PRO A 210 -13.43 -3.14 -7.06
C PRO A 210 -12.54 -1.99 -6.61
N ALA A 211 -13.05 -0.75 -6.73
CA ALA A 211 -12.31 0.48 -6.41
C ALA A 211 -13.00 1.32 -5.34
N PHE A 212 -12.19 1.90 -4.43
CA PHE A 212 -12.59 2.94 -3.50
C PHE A 212 -11.80 4.20 -3.81
N ILE A 213 -12.47 5.29 -4.22
CA ILE A 213 -11.81 6.49 -4.76
C ILE A 213 -12.12 7.70 -3.89
N VAL A 214 -11.09 8.46 -3.49
CA VAL A 214 -11.25 9.65 -2.64
C VAL A 214 -10.48 10.83 -3.19
N ILE A 215 -11.14 12.00 -3.23
CA ILE A 215 -10.52 13.29 -3.59
C ILE A 215 -11.24 14.45 -2.92
N ALA A 216 -10.57 15.59 -2.80
CA ALA A 216 -11.20 16.85 -2.47
C ALA A 216 -11.44 17.67 -3.76
N ASN A 217 -12.62 18.30 -3.87
CA ASN A 217 -13.01 19.08 -5.06
C ASN A 217 -12.12 20.33 -5.29
N ASP A 218 -11.50 20.83 -4.21
CA ASP A 218 -10.53 21.93 -4.28
C ASP A 218 -9.11 21.50 -4.66
N ASP A 219 -8.87 20.21 -4.88
CA ASP A 219 -7.67 19.68 -5.56
C ASP A 219 -7.87 19.69 -7.09
N THR A 220 -7.88 20.89 -7.65
CA THR A 220 -8.21 21.11 -9.07
C THR A 220 -7.22 20.47 -10.04
N SER A 221 -5.99 20.21 -9.60
CA SER A 221 -4.93 19.62 -10.43
C SER A 221 -5.14 18.13 -10.67
N HIS A 222 -5.83 17.43 -9.76
CA HIS A 222 -6.00 15.98 -9.77
C HIS A 222 -7.44 15.53 -10.05
N MET A 223 -8.41 16.44 -9.93
CA MET A 223 -9.83 16.13 -10.17
C MET A 223 -10.07 15.51 -11.55
N GLY A 224 -9.39 15.99 -12.60
CA GLY A 224 -9.53 15.46 -13.95
C GLY A 224 -9.18 13.97 -14.07
N ALA A 225 -8.16 13.50 -13.35
CA ALA A 225 -7.78 12.10 -13.30
C ALA A 225 -8.89 11.24 -12.67
N VAL A 226 -9.42 11.68 -11.52
CA VAL A 226 -10.54 10.99 -10.84
C VAL A 226 -11.78 10.91 -11.73
N LEU A 227 -12.18 12.01 -12.37
CA LEU A 227 -13.34 12.00 -13.25
C LEU A 227 -13.18 11.06 -14.45
N SER A 228 -11.96 10.98 -15.00
CA SER A 228 -11.63 10.04 -16.08
C SER A 228 -11.75 8.60 -15.62
N GLU A 229 -11.22 8.28 -14.44
CA GLU A 229 -11.24 6.93 -13.86
C GLU A 229 -12.68 6.51 -13.50
N VAL A 230 -13.44 7.36 -12.81
CA VAL A 230 -14.85 7.13 -12.48
C VAL A 230 -15.70 6.87 -13.74
N ASN A 231 -15.53 7.71 -14.77
CA ASN A 231 -16.23 7.52 -16.04
C ASN A 231 -15.84 6.18 -16.71
N GLY A 232 -14.57 5.84 -16.69
CA GLY A 232 -14.07 4.56 -17.23
C GLY A 232 -14.65 3.35 -16.51
N TYR A 233 -14.66 3.37 -15.18
CA TYR A 233 -15.30 2.32 -14.36
C TYR A 233 -16.79 2.19 -14.66
N HIS A 234 -17.49 3.31 -14.74
CA HIS A 234 -18.91 3.32 -15.07
C HIS A 234 -19.20 2.70 -16.44
N GLN A 235 -18.36 3.01 -17.45
CA GLN A 235 -18.52 2.49 -18.82
C GLN A 235 -18.35 0.98 -18.92
N VAL A 236 -17.52 0.36 -18.09
CA VAL A 236 -17.29 -1.09 -18.09
C VAL A 236 -18.16 -1.83 -17.07
N GLY A 237 -18.97 -1.12 -16.27
CA GLY A 237 -19.77 -1.71 -15.19
C GLY A 237 -18.93 -2.20 -14.02
N GLY A 238 -17.73 -1.65 -13.83
CA GLY A 238 -16.85 -1.95 -12.71
C GLY A 238 -17.44 -1.48 -11.38
N SER A 239 -17.21 -2.24 -10.32
CA SER A 239 -17.64 -1.87 -8.96
C SER A 239 -16.77 -0.74 -8.43
N MET A 240 -17.37 0.37 -7.99
CA MET A 240 -16.65 1.48 -7.38
C MET A 240 -17.49 2.21 -6.34
N GLU A 241 -16.82 2.72 -5.31
CA GLU A 241 -17.33 3.72 -4.37
C GLU A 241 -16.47 4.98 -4.46
N VAL A 242 -17.09 6.17 -4.54
CA VAL A 242 -16.39 7.43 -4.80
C VAL A 242 -16.81 8.50 -3.79
N HIS A 243 -15.83 9.13 -3.15
CA HIS A 243 -16.02 10.24 -2.23
C HIS A 243 -15.31 11.50 -2.74
N ILE A 244 -16.10 12.52 -3.09
CA ILE A 244 -15.62 13.85 -3.47
C ILE A 244 -15.98 14.83 -2.37
N TYR A 245 -15.01 15.20 -1.53
CA TYR A 245 -15.20 16.15 -0.46
C TYR A 245 -15.11 17.58 -0.99
N ALA A 246 -15.96 18.49 -0.50
CA ALA A 246 -15.98 19.86 -0.98
C ALA A 246 -14.63 20.60 -0.80
N ARG A 247 -13.90 20.26 0.26
CA ARG A 247 -12.61 20.86 0.62
C ARG A 247 -11.70 19.82 1.27
N GLY A 248 -10.40 19.95 1.07
CA GLY A 248 -9.38 19.08 1.66
C GLY A 248 -8.01 19.42 1.12
N GLY A 249 -7.95 19.98 -0.08
CA GLY A 249 -6.71 20.19 -0.83
C GLY A 249 -6.10 18.85 -1.25
N HIS A 250 -4.81 18.89 -1.60
CA HIS A 250 -4.04 17.71 -1.98
C HIS A 250 -3.23 17.16 -0.80
N GLY A 251 -3.00 15.84 -0.77
CA GLY A 251 -2.04 15.23 0.17
C GLY A 251 -2.53 15.16 1.62
N PHE A 252 -3.82 14.94 1.86
CA PHE A 252 -4.37 14.89 3.21
C PHE A 252 -4.12 13.57 3.97
N GLY A 253 -3.50 12.56 3.35
CA GLY A 253 -3.23 11.26 3.96
C GLY A 253 -4.49 10.64 4.56
N LEU A 254 -4.42 10.11 5.78
CA LEU A 254 -5.58 9.61 6.52
C LEU A 254 -6.52 10.73 7.03
N GLY A 255 -6.28 11.98 6.68
CA GLY A 255 -7.10 13.11 7.14
C GLY A 255 -6.88 13.50 8.60
N THR A 256 -5.96 12.88 9.33
CA THR A 256 -5.72 13.10 10.76
C THR A 256 -5.44 14.57 11.10
N HIS A 257 -4.72 15.26 10.21
CA HIS A 257 -4.36 16.67 10.36
C HIS A 257 -5.30 17.63 9.62
N SER A 258 -6.34 17.11 8.94
CA SER A 258 -7.32 17.96 8.27
C SER A 258 -8.15 18.75 9.28
N LYS A 259 -8.49 20.00 8.93
CA LYS A 259 -9.45 20.81 9.69
C LYS A 259 -10.92 20.48 9.36
N PHE A 260 -11.16 19.67 8.32
CA PHE A 260 -12.49 19.30 7.85
C PHE A 260 -12.89 17.93 8.39
N ALA A 261 -13.99 17.88 9.13
CA ALA A 261 -14.50 16.65 9.74
C ALA A 261 -14.77 15.57 8.68
N SER A 262 -15.41 15.95 7.56
CA SER A 262 -15.68 15.01 6.46
C SER A 262 -14.44 14.34 5.90
N VAL A 263 -13.30 15.09 5.80
CA VAL A 263 -12.03 14.52 5.36
C VAL A 263 -11.40 13.60 6.43
N LYS A 264 -11.68 13.84 7.72
CA LYS A 264 -11.20 12.93 8.79
C LYS A 264 -11.93 11.59 8.79
N ASP A 265 -13.16 11.57 8.26
CA ASP A 265 -14.04 10.39 8.32
C ASP A 265 -13.84 9.42 7.14
N TRP A 266 -13.07 9.80 6.10
CA TRP A 266 -12.91 8.93 4.93
C TRP A 266 -12.31 7.56 5.25
N PRO A 267 -11.37 7.38 6.23
CA PRO A 267 -10.86 6.05 6.53
C PRO A 267 -11.93 5.12 7.09
N GLN A 268 -12.95 5.67 7.80
CA GLN A 268 -14.08 4.85 8.25
C GLN A 268 -14.94 4.40 7.07
N ARG A 269 -15.18 5.26 6.06
CA ARG A 269 -15.90 4.85 4.84
C ARG A 269 -15.16 3.75 4.08
N MET A 270 -13.85 3.86 3.98
CA MET A 270 -13.01 2.80 3.42
C MET A 270 -13.14 1.49 4.23
N THR A 271 -13.15 1.57 5.56
CA THR A 271 -13.32 0.39 6.41
C THR A 271 -14.67 -0.30 6.17
N ASP A 272 -15.75 0.48 6.10
CA ASP A 272 -17.09 -0.02 5.80
C ASP A 272 -17.11 -0.72 4.43
N TRP A 273 -16.53 -0.07 3.41
CA TRP A 273 -16.41 -0.62 2.06
C TRP A 273 -15.58 -1.91 2.00
N LEU A 274 -14.46 -1.99 2.72
CA LEU A 274 -13.64 -3.21 2.82
C LEU A 274 -14.43 -4.37 3.44
N ASP A 275 -15.25 -4.10 4.45
CA ASP A 275 -16.07 -5.11 5.09
C ASP A 275 -17.21 -5.59 4.19
N GLU A 276 -17.91 -4.68 3.52
CA GLU A 276 -18.99 -4.97 2.58
C GLU A 276 -18.50 -5.77 1.35
N ASN A 277 -17.25 -5.56 0.92
CA ASN A 277 -16.60 -6.31 -0.16
C ASN A 277 -15.90 -7.59 0.33
N HIS A 278 -16.14 -8.03 1.55
CA HIS A 278 -15.59 -9.27 2.12
C HIS A 278 -14.06 -9.32 2.23
N ILE A 279 -13.41 -8.16 2.27
CA ILE A 279 -11.96 -8.07 2.42
C ILE A 279 -11.56 -8.30 3.89
N LEU A 280 -12.27 -7.68 4.85
CA LEU A 280 -11.96 -7.84 6.26
C LEU A 280 -12.46 -9.18 6.80
N ARG A 281 -13.56 -9.68 6.29
CA ARG A 281 -14.16 -10.98 6.65
C ARG A 281 -14.47 -11.78 5.39
N PRO A 282 -13.87 -12.97 5.21
CA PRO A 282 -14.17 -13.79 4.05
C PRO A 282 -15.67 -14.05 3.94
N ALA A 283 -16.18 -14.08 2.71
CA ALA A 283 -17.56 -14.48 2.47
C ALA A 283 -17.83 -15.86 3.10
N PRO A 284 -18.99 -16.08 3.73
CA PRO A 284 -19.36 -17.41 4.20
C PRO A 284 -19.37 -18.38 3.01
N PRO A 285 -18.96 -19.66 3.23
CA PRO A 285 -18.96 -20.64 2.15
C PRO A 285 -20.36 -20.73 1.54
N ALA A 286 -20.42 -20.75 0.20
CA ALA A 286 -21.68 -20.90 -0.50
C ALA A 286 -22.41 -22.14 0.03
N LYS A 287 -23.67 -21.97 0.45
CA LYS A 287 -24.49 -23.11 0.86
C LYS A 287 -24.52 -24.10 -0.30
N ALA A 288 -24.04 -25.31 -0.06
CA ALA A 288 -24.17 -26.40 -1.03
C ALA A 288 -25.66 -26.50 -1.44
N LYS A 289 -25.94 -26.36 -2.75
CA LYS A 289 -27.27 -26.52 -3.30
C LYS A 289 -27.64 -27.99 -3.36
#